data_a347597aa842ec84d4d5f3ac3a729485
#
_entry.id   a347597aa842ec84d4d5f3ac3a729485
#
_cell.length_a   1.000
_cell.length_b   1.000
_cell.length_c   1.000
_cell.angle_alpha   90.00
_cell.angle_beta   90.00
_cell.angle_gamma   90.00
#
_symmetry.space_group_name_H-M   'P 1'
#
loop_
_entity.id
_entity.type
_entity.pdbx_description
1 polymer ?
#
loop_
_entity_poly.entity_id
_entity_poly.type
_entity_poly.pdbx_seq_one_letter_code
_entity_poly.pdbx_strand_id
1 'polypeptide(L)'
;LLCLLMLYLLLLFIQRYRNVFPLFRLPGISNKKIRILLTSLFLLGYTGYGFHYFFNNYNRNERIMLKAEQFVKSKDWRSVLEYTKKYLDTGRYNQLISYFHHLALYHTGQLPYHLLDYPQKQGVKGLYFPWNSDSRESEYGHILYEELGYINEAQRWEFESMVVWGETAPHLINLAQYNIVNHRPLVAQRFINKLKQSLFYREKALLLEKIINEGKVPGLRNALDGKVDTPARFANVLNIGPELQYLCENDSTNKMAFEYLMSNLLLSNHVVRFVNNLKFMSSFSYTKLPRIYEEALYIYKLGVGEEEFSKVGIKISPATEERLSLIHISEP
;
A
#
# COMPACT_ATOMS: atom_id res chain seq x y z
N LEU A 1 -3.77 19.84 20.87
CA LEU A 1 -3.26 19.49 22.19
C LEU A 1 -2.08 20.40 22.59
N LEU A 2 -1.06 20.56 21.73
CA LEU A 2 0.13 21.36 22.00
C LEU A 2 -0.20 22.84 22.25
N CYS A 3 -1.06 23.45 21.43
CA CYS A 3 -1.52 24.84 21.61
C CYS A 3 -2.25 25.04 22.93
N LEU A 4 -2.94 24.03 23.40
CA LEU A 4 -3.66 24.00 24.65
C LEU A 4 -2.76 23.94 25.86
N LEU A 5 -1.76 23.09 25.80
CA LEU A 5 -0.71 22.99 26.79
C LEU A 5 0.06 24.32 26.88
N MET A 6 0.39 24.93 25.75
CA MET A 6 1.05 26.24 25.65
C MET A 6 0.18 27.34 26.26
N LEU A 7 -1.12 27.37 25.95
CA LEU A 7 -2.05 28.34 26.53
C LEU A 7 -2.16 28.16 28.05
N TYR A 8 -2.25 26.93 28.52
CA TYR A 8 -2.28 26.60 29.94
C TYR A 8 -0.99 27.03 30.64
N LEU A 9 0.16 26.72 30.05
CA LEU A 9 1.47 27.15 30.57
C LEU A 9 1.61 28.68 30.58
N LEU A 10 1.10 29.34 29.52
CA LEU A 10 1.06 30.82 29.47
C LEU A 10 0.20 31.41 30.58
N LEU A 11 -0.97 30.84 30.82
CA LEU A 11 -1.86 31.29 31.93
C LEU A 11 -1.23 31.06 33.28
N LEU A 12 -0.55 29.93 33.51
CA LEU A 12 0.21 29.67 34.74
C LEU A 12 1.38 30.67 34.90
N PHE A 13 2.08 30.97 33.81
CA PHE A 13 3.16 31.94 33.77
C PHE A 13 2.64 33.35 34.11
N ILE A 14 1.55 33.79 33.50
CA ILE A 14 0.89 35.07 33.79
C ILE A 14 0.43 35.11 35.24
N GLN A 15 -0.12 34.04 35.76
CA GLN A 15 -0.54 33.95 37.16
C GLN A 15 0.63 34.07 38.14
N ARG A 16 1.77 33.42 37.84
CA ARG A 16 2.97 33.40 38.66
C ARG A 16 3.70 34.75 38.69
N TYR A 17 3.73 35.40 37.53
CA TYR A 17 4.43 36.69 37.34
C TYR A 17 3.49 37.91 37.30
N ARG A 18 2.27 37.77 37.82
CA ARG A 18 1.24 38.83 37.88
C ARG A 18 1.74 40.14 38.48
N ASN A 19 2.70 40.10 39.42
CA ASN A 19 3.26 41.29 40.10
C ASN A 19 4.34 41.96 39.22
N VAL A 20 4.91 41.26 38.24
CA VAL A 20 5.97 41.77 37.36
C VAL A 20 5.38 42.44 36.11
N PHE A 21 4.18 41.99 35.66
CA PHE A 21 3.49 42.56 34.47
C PHE A 21 2.19 43.25 34.89
N PRO A 22 2.25 44.54 35.29
CA PRO A 22 1.06 45.28 35.74
C PRO A 22 -0.02 45.48 34.66
N LEU A 23 0.32 45.37 33.38
CA LEU A 23 -0.61 45.43 32.24
C LEU A 23 -1.61 44.24 32.18
N PHE A 24 -1.31 43.11 32.86
CA PHE A 24 -2.19 41.96 32.94
C PHE A 24 -2.94 41.82 34.27
N ARG A 25 -3.11 42.94 35.01
CA ARG A 25 -4.00 42.95 36.17
C ARG A 25 -5.45 42.85 35.73
N LEU A 26 -5.92 41.61 35.51
CA LEU A 26 -7.35 41.38 35.48
C LEU A 26 -7.95 41.85 36.82
N PRO A 27 -9.10 42.56 36.83
CA PRO A 27 -9.76 43.00 38.02
C PRO A 27 -9.93 41.77 38.95
N GLY A 28 -9.32 41.83 40.13
CA GLY A 28 -9.28 40.71 41.05
C GLY A 28 -10.69 40.36 41.51
N ILE A 29 -11.24 39.27 41.04
CA ILE A 29 -12.49 38.73 41.59
C ILE A 29 -12.14 38.24 43.02
N SER A 30 -12.45 39.06 43.98
CA SER A 30 -12.15 38.84 45.40
C SER A 30 -12.90 37.61 45.96
N ASN A 31 -14.07 37.29 45.41
CA ASN A 31 -14.89 36.18 45.90
C ASN A 31 -14.42 34.83 45.32
N LYS A 32 -13.88 33.96 46.19
CA LYS A 32 -13.37 32.63 45.83
C LYS A 32 -14.44 31.77 45.11
N LYS A 33 -15.71 31.85 45.49
CA LYS A 33 -16.81 31.08 44.89
C LYS A 33 -17.07 31.54 43.43
N ILE A 34 -17.09 32.85 43.18
CA ILE A 34 -17.28 33.40 41.83
C ILE A 34 -16.10 33.04 40.94
N ARG A 35 -14.90 33.06 41.43
CA ARG A 35 -13.71 32.66 40.66
C ARG A 35 -13.76 31.18 40.26
N ILE A 36 -14.14 30.29 41.21
CA ILE A 36 -14.31 28.86 40.92
C ILE A 36 -15.42 28.66 39.87
N LEU A 37 -16.56 29.33 40.01
CA LEU A 37 -17.66 29.26 39.07
C LEU A 37 -17.22 29.68 37.66
N LEU A 38 -16.55 30.80 37.51
CA LEU A 38 -16.07 31.31 36.23
C LEU A 38 -15.03 30.41 35.59
N THR A 39 -14.08 29.86 36.37
CA THR A 39 -13.10 28.91 35.85
C THR A 39 -13.73 27.58 35.42
N SER A 40 -14.74 27.11 36.20
CA SER A 40 -15.49 25.90 35.83
C SER A 40 -16.31 26.11 34.53
N LEU A 41 -16.95 27.28 34.39
CA LEU A 41 -17.75 27.62 33.22
C LEU A 41 -16.86 27.78 31.97
N PHE A 42 -15.69 28.40 32.14
CA PHE A 42 -14.70 28.50 31.05
C PHE A 42 -14.18 27.10 30.65
N LEU A 43 -13.85 26.24 31.62
CA LEU A 43 -13.39 24.87 31.34
C LEU A 43 -14.49 24.05 30.60
N LEU A 44 -15.74 24.21 31.02
CA LEU A 44 -16.90 23.53 30.44
C LEU A 44 -17.18 24.02 29.02
N GLY A 45 -17.12 25.34 28.79
CA GLY A 45 -17.24 25.93 27.44
C GLY A 45 -16.10 25.49 26.53
N TYR A 46 -14.90 25.45 27.05
CA TYR A 46 -13.71 25.03 26.32
C TYR A 46 -13.76 23.52 25.93
N THR A 47 -14.12 22.65 26.88
CA THR A 47 -14.29 21.21 26.60
C THR A 47 -15.45 20.99 25.63
N GLY A 48 -16.57 21.69 25.80
CA GLY A 48 -17.71 21.65 24.87
C GLY A 48 -17.34 22.08 23.46
N TYR A 49 -16.58 23.17 23.30
CA TYR A 49 -16.06 23.61 22.01
C TYR A 49 -15.09 22.57 21.41
N GLY A 50 -14.20 21.98 22.22
CA GLY A 50 -13.28 20.94 21.78
C GLY A 50 -14.01 19.70 21.26
N PHE A 51 -15.07 19.26 21.93
CA PHE A 51 -15.93 18.17 21.46
C PHE A 51 -16.64 18.52 20.17
N HIS A 52 -17.26 19.72 20.10
CA HIS A 52 -17.93 20.19 18.89
C HIS A 52 -16.98 20.24 17.69
N TYR A 53 -15.80 20.81 17.86
CA TYR A 53 -14.75 20.85 16.83
C TYR A 53 -14.31 19.45 16.39
N PHE A 54 -14.10 18.54 17.34
CA PHE A 54 -13.72 17.17 17.06
C PHE A 54 -14.79 16.44 16.23
N PHE A 55 -16.06 16.51 16.64
CA PHE A 55 -17.14 15.83 15.91
C PHE A 55 -17.39 16.41 14.52
N ASN A 56 -17.29 17.73 14.35
CA ASN A 56 -17.47 18.37 13.06
C ASN A 56 -16.32 18.08 12.07
N ASN A 57 -15.10 17.88 12.59
CA ASN A 57 -13.92 17.62 11.77
C ASN A 57 -13.55 16.11 11.74
N TYR A 58 -14.37 15.25 12.35
CA TYR A 58 -14.09 13.82 12.36
C TYR A 58 -14.35 13.19 11.00
N ASN A 59 -13.28 12.88 10.27
CA ASN A 59 -13.34 12.17 9.00
C ASN A 59 -13.15 10.66 9.24
N ARG A 60 -14.26 9.93 9.28
CA ARG A 60 -14.26 8.46 9.47
C ARG A 60 -13.45 7.74 8.39
N ASN A 61 -13.56 8.19 7.13
CA ASN A 61 -12.90 7.53 6.01
C ASN A 61 -11.38 7.74 6.06
N GLU A 62 -10.94 8.95 6.40
CA GLU A 62 -9.52 9.23 6.60
C GLU A 62 -8.93 8.38 7.74
N ARG A 63 -9.68 8.20 8.82
CA ARG A 63 -9.25 7.33 9.91
C ARG A 63 -9.13 5.87 9.49
N ILE A 64 -10.07 5.36 8.67
CA ILE A 64 -10.01 4.01 8.13
C ILE A 64 -8.76 3.87 7.24
N MET A 65 -8.49 4.86 6.39
CA MET A 65 -7.32 4.87 5.51
C MET A 65 -6.00 4.89 6.30
N LEU A 66 -5.87 5.76 7.30
CA LEU A 66 -4.71 5.81 8.19
C LEU A 66 -4.48 4.48 8.94
N LYS A 67 -5.55 3.77 9.31
CA LYS A 67 -5.45 2.44 9.90
C LYS A 67 -4.95 1.40 8.89
N ALA A 68 -5.46 1.43 7.66
CA ALA A 68 -4.96 0.56 6.59
C ALA A 68 -3.46 0.79 6.35
N GLU A 69 -3.01 2.05 6.26
CA GLU A 69 -1.58 2.40 6.15
C GLU A 69 -0.74 1.86 7.31
N GLN A 70 -1.24 2.00 8.53
CA GLN A 70 -0.54 1.47 9.71
C GLN A 70 -0.33 -0.05 9.61
N PHE A 71 -1.35 -0.78 9.16
CA PHE A 71 -1.28 -2.23 8.99
C PHE A 71 -0.42 -2.65 7.80
N VAL A 72 -0.40 -1.89 6.72
CA VAL A 72 0.54 -2.10 5.60
C VAL A 72 1.98 -1.99 6.10
N LYS A 73 2.32 -0.96 6.88
CA LYS A 73 3.66 -0.78 7.46
C LYS A 73 4.07 -1.93 8.39
N SER A 74 3.11 -2.56 9.07
CA SER A 74 3.36 -3.73 9.91
C SER A 74 3.24 -5.06 9.16
N LYS A 75 2.93 -5.05 7.86
CA LYS A 75 2.66 -6.23 7.02
C LYS A 75 1.55 -7.14 7.57
N ASP A 76 0.60 -6.58 8.33
CA ASP A 76 -0.61 -7.29 8.79
C ASP A 76 -1.70 -7.25 7.72
N TRP A 77 -1.54 -8.10 6.71
CA TRP A 77 -2.38 -8.13 5.51
C TRP A 77 -3.85 -8.47 5.78
N ARG A 78 -4.13 -9.24 6.84
CA ARG A 78 -5.52 -9.54 7.23
C ARG A 78 -6.24 -8.29 7.72
N SER A 79 -5.60 -7.52 8.57
CA SER A 79 -6.12 -6.24 9.03
C SER A 79 -6.20 -5.22 7.90
N VAL A 80 -5.21 -5.19 6.98
CA VAL A 80 -5.29 -4.35 5.77
C VAL A 80 -6.55 -4.68 4.99
N LEU A 81 -6.80 -5.96 4.71
CA LEU A 81 -7.98 -6.40 3.96
C LEU A 81 -9.29 -5.99 4.65
N GLU A 82 -9.38 -6.12 5.97
CA GLU A 82 -10.55 -5.71 6.75
C GLU A 82 -10.82 -4.20 6.64
N TYR A 83 -9.79 -3.38 6.80
CA TYR A 83 -9.95 -1.92 6.77
C TYR A 83 -10.18 -1.38 5.37
N THR A 84 -9.54 -1.95 4.34
CA THR A 84 -9.81 -1.58 2.95
C THR A 84 -11.23 -1.95 2.53
N LYS A 85 -11.77 -3.12 2.94
CA LYS A 85 -13.17 -3.50 2.76
C LYS A 85 -14.10 -2.47 3.41
N LYS A 86 -13.87 -2.12 4.68
CA LYS A 86 -14.66 -1.09 5.38
C LYS A 86 -14.69 0.25 4.63
N TYR A 87 -13.60 0.62 3.95
CA TYR A 87 -13.56 1.83 3.14
C TYR A 87 -14.38 1.67 1.86
N LEU A 88 -14.17 0.58 1.12
CA LEU A 88 -14.87 0.29 -0.14
C LEU A 88 -16.39 0.14 0.06
N ASP A 89 -16.84 -0.44 1.18
CA ASP A 89 -18.24 -0.57 1.56
C ASP A 89 -18.95 0.79 1.74
N THR A 90 -18.20 1.88 1.93
CA THR A 90 -18.77 3.25 1.93
C THR A 90 -19.14 3.76 0.53
N GLY A 91 -18.88 2.99 -0.52
CA GLY A 91 -19.07 3.37 -1.92
C GLY A 91 -18.05 4.40 -2.43
N ARG A 92 -17.02 4.70 -1.65
CA ARG A 92 -15.92 5.58 -2.03
C ARG A 92 -14.74 4.78 -2.56
N TYR A 93 -14.02 5.39 -3.49
CA TYR A 93 -12.88 4.77 -4.16
C TYR A 93 -11.68 5.72 -4.11
N ASN A 94 -10.54 5.18 -3.74
CA ASN A 94 -9.27 5.88 -3.69
C ASN A 94 -8.20 4.93 -4.25
N GLN A 95 -7.24 5.44 -5.02
CA GLN A 95 -6.22 4.61 -5.66
C GLN A 95 -5.35 3.90 -4.62
N LEU A 96 -4.92 4.59 -3.57
CA LEU A 96 -4.13 4.03 -2.48
C LEU A 96 -4.85 2.88 -1.77
N ILE A 97 -6.14 3.04 -1.50
CA ILE A 97 -6.96 1.97 -0.90
C ILE A 97 -7.11 0.78 -1.84
N SER A 98 -7.34 1.01 -3.14
CA SER A 98 -7.41 -0.07 -4.13
C SER A 98 -6.10 -0.84 -4.21
N TYR A 99 -4.98 -0.13 -4.23
CA TYR A 99 -3.65 -0.72 -4.22
C TYR A 99 -3.41 -1.58 -2.96
N PHE A 100 -3.71 -1.07 -1.77
CA PHE A 100 -3.61 -1.83 -0.53
C PHE A 100 -4.54 -3.04 -0.50
N HIS A 101 -5.74 -2.89 -1.04
CA HIS A 101 -6.70 -3.99 -1.12
C HIS A 101 -6.17 -5.14 -1.98
N HIS A 102 -5.64 -4.83 -3.17
CA HIS A 102 -5.08 -5.85 -4.06
C HIS A 102 -3.82 -6.51 -3.47
N LEU A 103 -2.93 -5.74 -2.83
CA LEU A 103 -1.81 -6.32 -2.08
C LEU A 103 -2.29 -7.27 -0.97
N ALA A 104 -3.28 -6.85 -0.20
CA ALA A 104 -3.83 -7.68 0.88
C ALA A 104 -4.53 -8.93 0.36
N LEU A 105 -5.27 -8.84 -0.76
CA LEU A 105 -5.84 -10.00 -1.44
C LEU A 105 -4.75 -10.98 -1.89
N TYR A 106 -3.65 -10.47 -2.47
CA TYR A 106 -2.52 -11.31 -2.86
C TYR A 106 -1.91 -12.05 -1.65
N HIS A 107 -1.52 -11.32 -0.61
CA HIS A 107 -0.88 -11.89 0.58
C HIS A 107 -1.78 -12.85 1.38
N THR A 108 -3.10 -12.70 1.26
CA THR A 108 -4.07 -13.63 1.84
C THR A 108 -4.47 -14.77 0.90
N GLY A 109 -3.88 -14.84 -0.31
CA GLY A 109 -4.16 -15.85 -1.32
C GLY A 109 -5.54 -15.73 -1.96
N GLN A 110 -6.15 -14.57 -1.89
CA GLN A 110 -7.52 -14.31 -2.33
C GLN A 110 -7.61 -13.53 -3.65
N LEU A 111 -6.49 -13.00 -4.17
CA LEU A 111 -6.50 -12.10 -5.34
C LEU A 111 -7.22 -12.72 -6.56
N PRO A 112 -6.97 -13.97 -6.99
CA PRO A 112 -7.64 -14.56 -8.14
C PRO A 112 -9.13 -14.86 -7.92
N TYR A 113 -9.60 -14.85 -6.67
CA TYR A 113 -10.98 -15.21 -6.33
C TYR A 113 -11.87 -14.01 -6.06
N HIS A 114 -11.29 -12.90 -5.55
CA HIS A 114 -12.01 -11.76 -5.01
C HIS A 114 -11.63 -10.42 -5.67
N LEU A 115 -10.86 -10.45 -6.77
CA LEU A 115 -10.45 -9.24 -7.51
C LEU A 115 -11.64 -8.35 -7.90
N LEU A 116 -12.76 -8.96 -8.33
CA LEU A 116 -13.93 -8.27 -8.86
C LEU A 116 -15.08 -8.13 -7.85
N ASP A 117 -14.87 -8.40 -6.56
CA ASP A 117 -15.91 -8.24 -5.53
C ASP A 117 -16.34 -6.79 -5.36
N TYR A 118 -15.48 -5.84 -5.72
CA TYR A 118 -15.77 -4.41 -5.71
C TYR A 118 -15.60 -3.81 -7.11
N PRO A 119 -16.37 -2.76 -7.47
CA PRO A 119 -16.21 -2.07 -8.73
C PRO A 119 -14.80 -1.53 -8.93
N GLN A 120 -14.13 -1.97 -9.98
CA GLN A 120 -12.74 -1.64 -10.29
C GLN A 120 -12.61 -0.28 -10.97
N LYS A 121 -13.05 0.80 -10.30
CA LYS A 121 -13.08 2.18 -10.85
C LYS A 121 -11.71 2.70 -11.26
N GLN A 122 -10.64 2.21 -10.65
CA GLN A 122 -9.26 2.56 -11.00
C GLN A 122 -8.69 1.67 -12.12
N GLY A 123 -9.40 0.58 -12.47
CA GLY A 123 -8.91 -0.39 -13.43
C GLY A 123 -7.51 -0.88 -13.05
N VAL A 124 -6.65 -0.99 -14.05
CA VAL A 124 -5.26 -1.43 -13.86
C VAL A 124 -4.46 -0.54 -12.89
N LYS A 125 -4.79 0.76 -12.80
CA LYS A 125 -4.13 1.69 -11.88
C LYS A 125 -4.40 1.38 -10.39
N GLY A 126 -5.35 0.50 -10.09
CA GLY A 126 -5.52 -0.04 -8.75
C GLY A 126 -4.48 -1.09 -8.35
N LEU A 127 -3.73 -1.66 -9.30
CA LEU A 127 -2.69 -2.65 -9.03
C LEU A 127 -1.32 -2.03 -8.75
N TYR A 128 -1.03 -0.86 -9.29
CA TYR A 128 0.25 -0.18 -9.16
C TYR A 128 0.10 1.33 -9.29
N PHE A 129 1.13 2.07 -8.88
CA PHE A 129 1.16 3.53 -9.06
C PHE A 129 1.92 3.92 -10.32
N PRO A 130 1.38 4.84 -11.13
CA PRO A 130 2.13 5.46 -12.21
C PRO A 130 3.22 6.39 -11.65
N TRP A 131 4.24 6.68 -12.45
CA TRP A 131 5.39 7.50 -12.03
C TRP A 131 5.03 8.91 -11.54
N ASN A 132 3.86 9.44 -11.96
CA ASN A 132 3.36 10.76 -11.58
C ASN A 132 2.34 10.71 -10.43
N SER A 133 2.42 9.71 -9.60
CA SER A 133 1.60 9.56 -8.39
C SER A 133 1.86 10.69 -7.39
N ASP A 134 0.90 10.91 -6.51
CA ASP A 134 1.03 11.96 -5.51
C ASP A 134 2.04 11.60 -4.40
N SER A 135 2.33 12.58 -3.55
CA SER A 135 3.32 12.43 -2.48
C SER A 135 2.98 11.33 -1.48
N ARG A 136 1.70 11.07 -1.21
CA ARG A 136 1.26 10.05 -0.26
C ARG A 136 1.45 8.64 -0.85
N GLU A 137 1.18 8.48 -2.14
CA GLU A 137 1.34 7.21 -2.85
C GLU A 137 2.81 6.85 -3.01
N SER A 138 3.71 7.84 -3.13
CA SER A 138 5.15 7.62 -3.27
C SER A 138 5.72 6.81 -2.10
N GLU A 139 5.17 6.94 -0.89
CA GLU A 139 5.62 6.22 0.30
C GLU A 139 5.41 4.69 0.19
N TYR A 140 4.47 4.25 -0.65
CA TYR A 140 4.07 2.84 -0.73
C TYR A 140 4.40 2.18 -2.06
N GLY A 141 4.84 2.95 -3.06
CA GLY A 141 5.11 2.42 -4.40
C GLY A 141 6.20 1.36 -4.44
N HIS A 142 7.18 1.42 -3.53
CA HIS A 142 8.26 0.46 -3.44
C HIS A 142 7.80 -0.98 -3.13
N ILE A 143 6.67 -1.15 -2.39
CA ILE A 143 6.22 -2.45 -1.87
C ILE A 143 5.97 -3.45 -3.01
N LEU A 144 5.24 -3.04 -4.05
CA LEU A 144 4.97 -3.91 -5.19
C LEU A 144 6.24 -4.37 -5.89
N TYR A 145 7.16 -3.45 -6.14
CA TYR A 145 8.40 -3.75 -6.87
C TYR A 145 9.39 -4.57 -6.03
N GLU A 146 9.40 -4.37 -4.70
CA GLU A 146 10.12 -5.23 -3.75
C GLU A 146 9.64 -6.68 -3.86
N GLU A 147 8.33 -6.88 -3.79
CA GLU A 147 7.71 -8.21 -3.84
C GLU A 147 7.88 -8.89 -5.21
N LEU A 148 7.81 -8.13 -6.29
CA LEU A 148 8.08 -8.62 -7.65
C LEU A 148 9.56 -8.93 -7.88
N GLY A 149 10.47 -8.42 -7.04
CA GLY A 149 11.91 -8.56 -7.20
C GLY A 149 12.54 -7.53 -8.16
N TYR A 150 11.83 -6.46 -8.51
CA TYR A 150 12.38 -5.32 -9.24
C TYR A 150 13.05 -4.33 -8.29
N ILE A 151 14.19 -4.75 -7.69
CA ILE A 151 14.83 -4.02 -6.60
C ILE A 151 15.31 -2.62 -7.00
N ASN A 152 15.75 -2.42 -8.25
CA ASN A 152 16.13 -1.08 -8.72
C ASN A 152 14.93 -0.13 -8.76
N GLU A 153 13.76 -0.63 -9.18
CA GLU A 153 12.53 0.16 -9.18
C GLU A 153 12.03 0.43 -7.76
N ALA A 154 12.08 -0.57 -6.87
CA ALA A 154 11.78 -0.38 -5.45
C ALA A 154 12.70 0.68 -4.83
N GLN A 155 14.00 0.64 -5.14
CA GLN A 155 14.96 1.64 -4.70
C GLN A 155 14.63 3.05 -5.20
N ARG A 156 14.17 3.20 -6.46
CA ARG A 156 13.77 4.49 -7.03
C ARG A 156 12.58 5.07 -6.26
N TRP A 157 11.53 4.27 -6.06
CA TRP A 157 10.35 4.70 -5.29
C TRP A 157 10.70 5.10 -3.85
N GLU A 158 11.53 4.31 -3.19
CA GLU A 158 11.98 4.58 -1.83
C GLU A 158 12.82 5.87 -1.74
N PHE A 159 13.65 6.11 -2.76
CA PHE A 159 14.45 7.34 -2.83
C PHE A 159 13.57 8.58 -3.05
N GLU A 160 12.57 8.48 -3.94
CA GLU A 160 11.58 9.55 -4.15
C GLU A 160 10.79 9.83 -2.88
N SER A 161 10.34 8.77 -2.20
CA SER A 161 9.68 8.90 -0.90
C SER A 161 10.57 9.61 0.13
N MET A 162 11.83 9.23 0.21
CA MET A 162 12.80 9.89 1.09
C MET A 162 12.98 11.39 0.76
N VAL A 163 12.94 11.76 -0.51
CA VAL A 163 13.01 13.19 -0.92
C VAL A 163 11.78 13.95 -0.47
N VAL A 164 10.59 13.35 -0.53
CA VAL A 164 9.33 13.98 -0.14
C VAL A 164 9.18 14.07 1.38
N TRP A 165 9.42 12.97 2.09
CA TRP A 165 9.12 12.81 3.52
C TRP A 165 10.33 12.99 4.43
N GLY A 166 11.53 13.14 3.85
CA GLY A 166 12.79 13.26 4.56
C GLY A 166 13.46 11.92 4.87
N GLU A 167 14.63 12.00 5.45
CA GLU A 167 15.47 10.84 5.80
C GLU A 167 14.97 10.13 7.07
N THR A 168 13.84 9.46 6.97
CA THR A 168 13.33 8.66 8.09
C THR A 168 14.08 7.32 8.20
N ALA A 169 14.07 6.72 9.40
CA ALA A 169 14.76 5.44 9.60
C ALA A 169 14.24 4.31 8.67
N PRO A 170 12.92 4.15 8.42
CA PRO A 170 12.43 3.18 7.43
C PRO A 170 13.05 3.37 6.04
N HIS A 171 13.07 4.61 5.51
CA HIS A 171 13.68 4.90 4.20
C HIS A 171 15.16 4.53 4.16
N LEU A 172 15.91 4.89 5.20
CA LEU A 172 17.33 4.57 5.27
C LEU A 172 17.58 3.06 5.34
N ILE A 173 16.72 2.31 6.05
CA ILE A 173 16.79 0.84 6.15
C ILE A 173 16.54 0.23 4.76
N ASN A 174 15.44 0.59 4.10
CA ASN A 174 15.06 0.05 2.80
C ASN A 174 16.13 0.36 1.75
N LEU A 175 16.61 1.60 1.68
CA LEU A 175 17.67 2.00 0.76
C LEU A 175 18.98 1.26 1.03
N ALA A 176 19.35 1.02 2.29
CA ALA A 176 20.50 0.18 2.62
C ALA A 176 20.31 -1.25 2.13
N GLN A 177 19.15 -1.87 2.40
CA GLN A 177 18.84 -3.23 2.00
C GLN A 177 18.82 -3.41 0.48
N TYR A 178 18.18 -2.49 -0.27
CA TYR A 178 18.15 -2.55 -1.73
C TYR A 178 19.56 -2.41 -2.33
N ASN A 179 20.42 -1.55 -1.76
CA ASN A 179 21.77 -1.43 -2.23
C ASN A 179 22.67 -2.64 -1.88
N ILE A 180 22.40 -3.35 -0.78
CA ILE A 180 23.06 -4.62 -0.50
C ILE A 180 22.69 -5.66 -1.56
N VAL A 181 21.39 -5.83 -1.85
CA VAL A 181 20.88 -6.81 -2.83
C VAL A 181 21.33 -6.47 -4.26
N ASN A 182 21.53 -5.18 -4.56
CA ASN A 182 22.08 -4.69 -5.84
C ASN A 182 23.62 -4.72 -5.89
N HIS A 183 24.31 -5.38 -4.95
CA HIS A 183 25.77 -5.48 -4.90
C HIS A 183 26.49 -4.12 -4.88
N ARG A 184 25.91 -3.14 -4.15
CA ARG A 184 26.44 -1.77 -4.00
C ARG A 184 26.81 -1.45 -2.54
N PRO A 185 27.80 -2.16 -1.94
CA PRO A 185 28.09 -2.08 -0.51
C PRO A 185 28.51 -0.67 -0.07
N LEU A 186 29.26 0.06 -0.91
CA LEU A 186 29.68 1.42 -0.58
C LEU A 186 28.51 2.41 -0.47
N VAL A 187 27.46 2.22 -1.28
CA VAL A 187 26.24 3.05 -1.20
C VAL A 187 25.42 2.65 0.03
N ALA A 188 25.25 1.33 0.25
CA ALA A 188 24.58 0.82 1.44
C ALA A 188 25.22 1.35 2.73
N GLN A 189 26.55 1.39 2.79
CA GLN A 189 27.29 1.88 3.96
C GLN A 189 26.95 3.34 4.31
N ARG A 190 26.66 4.19 3.31
CA ARG A 190 26.27 5.58 3.58
C ARG A 190 24.96 5.66 4.37
N PHE A 191 23.95 4.88 3.98
CA PHE A 191 22.67 4.81 4.70
C PHE A 191 22.82 4.17 6.08
N ILE A 192 23.62 3.11 6.19
CA ILE A 192 23.93 2.44 7.46
C ILE A 192 24.62 3.40 8.43
N ASN A 193 25.58 4.22 7.96
CA ASN A 193 26.27 5.19 8.81
C ASN A 193 25.32 6.26 9.37
N LYS A 194 24.33 6.70 8.59
CA LYS A 194 23.26 7.59 9.08
C LYS A 194 22.40 6.89 10.14
N LEU A 195 21.99 5.64 9.89
CA LEU A 195 21.21 4.85 10.84
C LEU A 195 21.94 4.62 12.17
N LYS A 196 23.26 4.46 12.16
CA LYS A 196 24.08 4.30 13.38
C LYS A 196 24.00 5.50 14.33
N GLN A 197 23.67 6.68 13.81
CA GLN A 197 23.49 7.88 14.61
C GLN A 197 22.15 7.90 15.36
N SER A 198 21.21 7.02 14.95
CA SER A 198 19.90 6.92 15.61
C SER A 198 19.99 6.10 16.90
N LEU A 199 19.36 6.61 17.97
CA LEU A 199 19.30 5.91 19.23
C LEU A 199 18.56 4.56 19.15
N PHE A 200 17.44 4.51 18.39
CA PHE A 200 16.58 3.34 18.34
C PHE A 200 16.91 2.35 17.21
N TYR A 201 17.61 2.80 16.15
CA TYR A 201 17.87 1.98 14.97
C TYR A 201 19.33 1.55 14.82
N ARG A 202 20.18 1.85 15.80
CA ARG A 202 21.61 1.50 15.80
C ARG A 202 21.84 -0.02 15.67
N GLU A 203 21.08 -0.81 16.41
CA GLU A 203 21.19 -2.28 16.34
C GLU A 203 20.86 -2.81 14.94
N LYS A 204 19.77 -2.30 14.34
CA LYS A 204 19.40 -2.66 12.97
C LYS A 204 20.49 -2.27 11.97
N ALA A 205 21.13 -1.11 12.16
CA ALA A 205 22.25 -0.67 11.32
C ALA A 205 23.46 -1.62 11.43
N LEU A 206 23.80 -2.08 12.64
CA LEU A 206 24.87 -3.05 12.86
C LEU A 206 24.57 -4.42 12.24
N LEU A 207 23.30 -4.86 12.25
CA LEU A 207 22.89 -6.09 11.57
C LEU A 207 23.05 -5.98 10.05
N LEU A 208 22.64 -4.86 9.46
CA LEU A 208 22.81 -4.62 8.01
C LEU A 208 24.28 -4.54 7.62
N GLU A 209 25.12 -3.94 8.48
CA GLU A 209 26.56 -3.85 8.24
C GLU A 209 27.24 -5.24 8.20
N LYS A 210 26.80 -6.19 9.02
CA LYS A 210 27.33 -7.57 9.00
C LYS A 210 27.10 -8.28 7.66
N ILE A 211 25.99 -8.00 7.00
CA ILE A 211 25.60 -8.65 5.74
C ILE A 211 25.91 -7.80 4.50
N ILE A 212 26.58 -6.66 4.66
CA ILE A 212 26.75 -5.66 3.59
C ILE A 212 27.46 -6.23 2.34
N ASN A 213 28.38 -7.18 2.54
CA ASN A 213 29.14 -7.79 1.46
C ASN A 213 28.55 -9.12 0.96
N GLU A 214 27.48 -9.59 1.56
CA GLU A 214 26.85 -10.86 1.19
C GLU A 214 26.00 -10.74 -0.09
N GLY A 215 25.58 -9.51 -0.46
CA GLY A 215 24.66 -9.27 -1.57
C GLY A 215 23.25 -9.86 -1.35
N LYS A 216 22.94 -10.29 -0.13
CA LYS A 216 21.69 -10.94 0.23
C LYS A 216 21.11 -10.32 1.49
N VAL A 217 19.79 -10.13 1.49
CA VAL A 217 19.03 -9.66 2.63
C VAL A 217 17.86 -10.61 2.84
N PRO A 218 17.65 -11.15 4.05
CA PRO A 218 16.53 -12.05 4.32
C PRO A 218 15.19 -11.39 3.94
N GLY A 219 14.37 -12.09 3.15
CA GLY A 219 13.08 -11.62 2.70
C GLY A 219 13.10 -10.73 1.45
N LEU A 220 14.28 -10.36 0.94
CA LEU A 220 14.40 -9.61 -0.33
C LEU A 220 15.00 -10.51 -1.42
N ARG A 221 14.45 -10.41 -2.61
CA ARG A 221 14.88 -11.14 -3.79
C ARG A 221 15.05 -10.17 -4.97
N ASN A 222 16.17 -10.28 -5.68
CA ASN A 222 16.33 -9.62 -6.97
C ASN A 222 16.01 -10.62 -8.08
N ALA A 223 14.87 -10.48 -8.73
CA ALA A 223 14.43 -11.38 -9.81
C ALA A 223 15.28 -11.25 -11.09
N LEU A 224 16.04 -10.18 -11.19
CA LEU A 224 16.91 -9.87 -12.35
C LEU A 224 18.39 -10.17 -12.09
N ASP A 225 18.73 -10.64 -10.89
CA ASP A 225 20.13 -10.93 -10.54
C ASP A 225 20.73 -11.99 -11.47
N GLY A 226 21.87 -11.65 -12.08
CA GLY A 226 22.56 -12.51 -13.04
C GLY A 226 21.83 -12.77 -14.37
N LYS A 227 20.65 -12.15 -14.61
CA LYS A 227 19.83 -12.38 -15.82
C LYS A 227 19.86 -11.23 -16.83
N VAL A 228 20.33 -10.08 -16.41
CA VAL A 228 20.37 -8.86 -17.25
C VAL A 228 21.76 -8.29 -17.22
N ASP A 229 22.33 -8.04 -18.41
CA ASP A 229 23.68 -7.48 -18.57
C ASP A 229 23.81 -6.04 -18.05
N THR A 230 22.69 -5.37 -17.85
CA THR A 230 22.68 -4.01 -17.29
C THR A 230 22.19 -4.04 -15.84
N PRO A 231 23.03 -3.64 -14.87
CA PRO A 231 22.67 -3.63 -13.46
C PRO A 231 21.61 -2.58 -13.10
N ALA A 232 21.04 -1.87 -14.08
CA ALA A 232 20.18 -0.73 -13.89
C ALA A 232 18.84 -0.85 -14.65
N ARG A 233 18.30 -2.07 -14.83
CA ARG A 233 16.98 -2.19 -15.43
C ARG A 233 15.91 -1.75 -14.42
N PHE A 234 15.11 -0.77 -14.84
CA PHE A 234 13.92 -0.32 -14.15
C PHE A 234 12.67 -0.89 -14.81
N ALA A 235 11.62 -1.12 -14.04
CA ALA A 235 10.33 -1.52 -14.58
C ALA A 235 9.68 -0.36 -15.36
N ASN A 236 8.91 -0.69 -16.39
CA ASN A 236 8.09 0.30 -17.10
C ASN A 236 6.86 0.63 -16.25
N VAL A 237 6.94 1.73 -15.50
CA VAL A 237 5.87 2.17 -14.62
C VAL A 237 4.65 2.80 -15.33
N LEU A 238 4.75 3.04 -16.64
CA LEU A 238 3.60 3.47 -17.46
C LEU A 238 2.73 2.28 -17.89
N ASN A 239 3.35 1.12 -18.07
CA ASN A 239 2.67 -0.11 -18.42
C ASN A 239 3.40 -1.30 -17.79
N ILE A 240 2.90 -1.75 -16.66
CA ILE A 240 3.51 -2.87 -15.92
C ILE A 240 3.27 -4.24 -16.60
N GLY A 241 2.28 -4.35 -17.49
CA GLY A 241 1.92 -5.63 -18.12
C GLY A 241 3.10 -6.35 -18.78
N PRO A 242 3.90 -5.72 -19.64
CA PRO A 242 5.09 -6.34 -20.22
C PRO A 242 6.14 -6.78 -19.21
N GLU A 243 6.27 -6.06 -18.10
CA GLU A 243 7.22 -6.41 -17.02
C GLU A 243 6.76 -7.65 -16.26
N LEU A 244 5.46 -7.75 -15.97
CA LEU A 244 4.87 -8.94 -15.36
C LEU A 244 4.97 -10.16 -16.27
N GLN A 245 4.74 -9.97 -17.59
CA GLN A 245 4.93 -11.00 -18.59
C GLN A 245 6.37 -11.51 -18.62
N TYR A 246 7.33 -10.59 -18.64
CA TYR A 246 8.76 -10.92 -18.62
C TYR A 246 9.14 -11.73 -17.38
N LEU A 247 8.61 -11.34 -16.19
CA LEU A 247 8.87 -12.10 -14.95
C LEU A 247 8.29 -13.52 -15.02
N CYS A 248 7.07 -13.68 -15.54
CA CYS A 248 6.45 -15.01 -15.68
C CYS A 248 7.23 -15.92 -16.61
N GLU A 249 7.84 -15.36 -17.67
CA GLU A 249 8.64 -16.12 -18.64
C GLU A 249 10.02 -16.51 -18.11
N ASN A 250 10.61 -15.68 -17.25
CA ASN A 250 11.99 -15.88 -16.74
C ASN A 250 12.06 -16.42 -15.31
N ASP A 251 10.94 -16.42 -14.57
CA ASP A 251 10.89 -16.84 -13.19
C ASP A 251 9.56 -17.54 -12.87
N SER A 252 9.51 -18.84 -13.15
CA SER A 252 8.35 -19.69 -12.90
C SER A 252 7.92 -19.79 -11.42
N THR A 253 8.75 -19.31 -10.49
CA THR A 253 8.46 -19.32 -9.05
C THR A 253 7.82 -18.01 -8.56
N ASN A 254 7.74 -16.99 -9.42
CA ASN A 254 7.20 -15.68 -9.06
C ASN A 254 5.67 -15.66 -9.15
N LYS A 255 5.02 -16.16 -8.11
CA LYS A 255 3.56 -16.22 -8.04
C LYS A 255 2.90 -14.84 -8.12
N MET A 256 3.54 -13.83 -7.51
CA MET A 256 3.00 -12.45 -7.57
C MET A 256 2.98 -11.91 -8.99
N ALA A 257 4.05 -12.12 -9.75
CA ALA A 257 4.09 -11.71 -11.16
C ALA A 257 2.96 -12.36 -11.96
N PHE A 258 2.70 -13.67 -11.74
CA PHE A 258 1.61 -14.37 -12.40
C PHE A 258 0.23 -13.81 -11.99
N GLU A 259 -0.09 -13.73 -10.71
CA GLU A 259 -1.41 -13.28 -10.26
C GLU A 259 -1.68 -11.81 -10.64
N TYR A 260 -0.65 -10.95 -10.60
CA TYR A 260 -0.75 -9.57 -11.04
C TYR A 260 -0.86 -9.45 -12.56
N LEU A 261 -0.16 -10.30 -13.35
CA LEU A 261 -0.33 -10.36 -14.80
C LEU A 261 -1.76 -10.71 -15.15
N MET A 262 -2.31 -11.78 -14.56
CA MET A 262 -3.67 -12.22 -14.82
C MET A 262 -4.69 -11.15 -14.45
N SER A 263 -4.51 -10.49 -13.28
CA SER A 263 -5.35 -9.37 -12.85
C SER A 263 -5.24 -8.17 -13.81
N ASN A 264 -4.04 -7.85 -14.28
CA ASN A 264 -3.81 -6.78 -15.23
C ASN A 264 -4.54 -7.04 -16.56
N LEU A 265 -4.43 -8.26 -17.07
CA LEU A 265 -5.06 -8.66 -18.34
C LEU A 265 -6.59 -8.65 -18.26
N LEU A 266 -7.17 -9.09 -17.13
CA LEU A 266 -8.61 -9.02 -16.86
C LEU A 266 -9.09 -7.58 -16.78
N LEU A 267 -8.43 -6.74 -15.99
CA LEU A 267 -8.80 -5.33 -15.80
C LEU A 267 -8.60 -4.47 -17.07
N SER A 268 -7.76 -4.92 -18.00
CA SER A 268 -7.56 -4.27 -19.31
C SER A 268 -8.32 -4.92 -20.45
N ASN A 269 -9.21 -5.87 -20.18
CA ASN A 269 -10.02 -6.62 -21.16
C ASN A 269 -9.19 -7.35 -22.24
N HIS A 270 -7.97 -7.78 -21.90
CA HIS A 270 -7.11 -8.52 -22.84
C HIS A 270 -7.33 -10.03 -22.73
N VAL A 271 -8.56 -10.49 -23.01
CA VAL A 271 -8.99 -11.88 -22.81
C VAL A 271 -8.14 -12.89 -23.57
N VAL A 272 -7.77 -12.62 -24.83
CA VAL A 272 -6.91 -13.51 -25.63
C VAL A 272 -5.53 -13.68 -24.98
N ARG A 273 -4.91 -12.59 -24.52
CA ARG A 273 -3.63 -12.65 -23.82
C ARG A 273 -3.77 -13.36 -22.47
N PHE A 274 -4.88 -13.15 -21.79
CA PHE A 274 -5.19 -13.84 -20.54
C PHE A 274 -5.16 -15.37 -20.74
N VAL A 275 -5.88 -15.87 -21.75
CA VAL A 275 -5.93 -17.31 -22.06
C VAL A 275 -4.54 -17.85 -22.40
N ASN A 276 -3.76 -17.14 -23.22
CA ASN A 276 -2.40 -17.54 -23.59
C ASN A 276 -1.44 -17.62 -22.39
N ASN A 277 -1.70 -16.86 -21.33
CA ASN A 277 -0.87 -16.82 -20.12
C ASN A 277 -1.31 -17.80 -19.02
N LEU A 278 -2.47 -18.47 -19.17
CA LEU A 278 -2.88 -19.53 -18.26
C LEU A 278 -1.89 -20.70 -18.19
N LYS A 279 -1.04 -20.89 -19.21
CA LYS A 279 0.06 -21.88 -19.20
C LYS A 279 0.98 -21.76 -17.97
N PHE A 280 1.20 -20.55 -17.45
CA PHE A 280 2.03 -20.34 -16.27
C PHE A 280 1.36 -20.79 -14.97
N MET A 281 0.03 -21.00 -14.97
CA MET A 281 -0.72 -21.44 -13.80
C MET A 281 -0.26 -22.80 -13.28
N SER A 282 0.23 -23.66 -14.16
CA SER A 282 0.73 -25.03 -13.82
C SER A 282 1.92 -25.00 -12.86
N SER A 283 2.67 -23.90 -12.77
CA SER A 283 3.78 -23.72 -11.83
C SER A 283 3.33 -23.49 -10.39
N PHE A 284 2.03 -23.25 -10.17
CA PHE A 284 1.48 -22.91 -8.86
C PHE A 284 0.36 -23.88 -8.45
N SER A 285 0.28 -24.17 -7.16
CA SER A 285 -0.72 -25.12 -6.61
C SER A 285 -2.08 -24.43 -6.42
N TYR A 286 -2.89 -24.39 -7.48
CA TYR A 286 -4.30 -23.99 -7.36
C TYR A 286 -5.18 -25.20 -7.14
N THR A 287 -5.97 -25.20 -6.08
CA THR A 287 -6.91 -26.29 -5.77
C THR A 287 -8.11 -26.33 -6.72
N LYS A 288 -8.51 -25.15 -7.20
CA LYS A 288 -9.61 -24.96 -8.16
C LYS A 288 -9.27 -23.80 -9.09
N LEU A 289 -9.78 -23.86 -10.32
CA LEU A 289 -9.74 -22.72 -11.21
C LEU A 289 -10.58 -21.58 -10.59
N PRO A 290 -10.01 -20.36 -10.44
CA PRO A 290 -10.76 -19.23 -9.91
C PRO A 290 -11.99 -18.92 -10.79
N ARG A 291 -13.10 -18.57 -10.16
CA ARG A 291 -14.35 -18.28 -10.86
C ARG A 291 -14.21 -17.21 -11.93
N ILE A 292 -13.49 -16.11 -11.64
CA ILE A 292 -13.27 -15.03 -12.60
C ILE A 292 -12.43 -15.50 -13.81
N TYR A 293 -11.60 -16.53 -13.65
CA TYR A 293 -10.84 -17.13 -14.74
C TYR A 293 -11.75 -17.99 -15.63
N GLU A 294 -12.67 -18.74 -15.02
CA GLU A 294 -13.70 -19.49 -15.78
C GLU A 294 -14.61 -18.55 -16.58
N GLU A 295 -15.00 -17.42 -15.99
CA GLU A 295 -15.81 -16.38 -16.66
C GLU A 295 -15.07 -15.79 -17.87
N ALA A 296 -13.77 -15.47 -17.70
CA ALA A 296 -12.95 -14.98 -18.81
C ALA A 296 -12.76 -16.04 -19.92
N LEU A 297 -12.60 -17.32 -19.56
CA LEU A 297 -12.55 -18.43 -20.49
C LEU A 297 -13.87 -18.59 -21.27
N TYR A 298 -15.01 -18.41 -20.61
CA TYR A 298 -16.31 -18.46 -21.26
C TYR A 298 -16.48 -17.32 -22.28
N ILE A 299 -16.07 -16.11 -21.93
CA ILE A 299 -16.07 -14.97 -22.86
C ILE A 299 -15.15 -15.24 -24.05
N TYR A 300 -13.97 -15.82 -23.81
CA TYR A 300 -13.07 -16.22 -24.89
C TYR A 300 -13.72 -17.27 -25.81
N LYS A 301 -14.36 -18.31 -25.25
CA LYS A 301 -15.08 -19.37 -25.96
C LYS A 301 -16.15 -18.79 -26.88
N LEU A 302 -16.92 -17.80 -26.42
CA LEU A 302 -17.93 -17.12 -27.24
C LEU A 302 -17.31 -16.35 -28.41
N GLY A 303 -16.11 -15.80 -28.26
CA GLY A 303 -15.43 -15.05 -29.30
C GLY A 303 -14.78 -15.91 -30.40
N VAL A 304 -14.19 -17.06 -29.99
CA VAL A 304 -13.42 -17.92 -30.93
C VAL A 304 -14.18 -19.16 -31.42
N GLY A 305 -15.27 -19.53 -30.75
CA GLY A 305 -16.04 -20.74 -31.02
C GLY A 305 -15.50 -22.00 -30.31
N GLU A 306 -16.32 -23.05 -30.35
CA GLU A 306 -16.10 -24.31 -29.58
C GLU A 306 -14.85 -25.07 -30.07
N GLU A 307 -14.63 -25.09 -31.38
CA GLU A 307 -13.52 -25.82 -31.99
C GLU A 307 -12.16 -25.23 -31.60
N GLU A 308 -12.01 -23.91 -31.65
CA GLU A 308 -10.77 -23.24 -31.27
C GLU A 308 -10.57 -23.26 -29.76
N PHE A 309 -11.66 -23.12 -28.98
CA PHE A 309 -11.61 -23.22 -27.54
C PHE A 309 -11.14 -24.59 -27.06
N SER A 310 -11.52 -25.68 -27.73
CA SER A 310 -11.10 -27.04 -27.37
C SER A 310 -9.58 -27.22 -27.32
N LYS A 311 -8.82 -26.42 -28.09
CA LYS A 311 -7.35 -26.45 -28.12
C LYS A 311 -6.72 -25.89 -26.84
N VAL A 312 -7.46 -25.10 -26.04
CA VAL A 312 -6.97 -24.55 -24.76
C VAL A 312 -6.78 -25.65 -23.71
N GLY A 313 -7.53 -26.74 -23.80
CA GLY A 313 -7.43 -27.90 -22.90
C GLY A 313 -7.91 -27.66 -21.47
N ILE A 314 -8.55 -26.51 -21.18
CA ILE A 314 -9.10 -26.17 -19.88
C ILE A 314 -10.63 -26.26 -19.96
N LYS A 315 -11.24 -26.97 -19.00
CA LYS A 315 -12.69 -27.11 -18.93
C LYS A 315 -13.30 -26.04 -18.02
N ILE A 316 -14.38 -25.45 -18.48
CA ILE A 316 -15.23 -24.54 -17.69
C ILE A 316 -16.22 -25.38 -16.89
N SER A 317 -16.50 -25.00 -15.65
CA SER A 317 -17.48 -25.69 -14.84
C SER A 317 -18.90 -25.49 -15.40
N PRO A 318 -19.76 -26.56 -15.40
CA PRO A 318 -21.14 -26.44 -15.89
C PRO A 318 -21.92 -25.31 -15.18
N ALA A 319 -21.67 -25.12 -13.90
CA ALA A 319 -22.30 -24.06 -13.10
C ALA A 319 -21.95 -22.64 -13.61
N THR A 320 -20.74 -22.43 -14.10
CA THR A 320 -20.31 -21.14 -14.69
C THR A 320 -20.94 -20.96 -16.08
N GLU A 321 -20.99 -22.03 -16.90
CA GLU A 321 -21.63 -21.98 -18.22
C GLU A 321 -23.12 -21.69 -18.11
N GLU A 322 -23.86 -22.39 -17.23
CA GLU A 322 -25.30 -22.17 -17.00
C GLU A 322 -25.58 -20.73 -16.55
N ARG A 323 -24.84 -20.24 -15.57
CA ARG A 323 -25.02 -18.87 -15.07
C ARG A 323 -24.77 -17.80 -16.13
N LEU A 324 -23.72 -17.93 -16.93
CA LEU A 324 -23.37 -16.94 -17.95
C LEU A 324 -24.28 -17.02 -19.18
N SER A 325 -24.77 -18.22 -19.52
CA SER A 325 -25.77 -18.37 -20.58
C SER A 325 -27.08 -17.64 -20.25
N LEU A 326 -27.51 -17.67 -18.97
CA LEU A 326 -28.71 -16.95 -18.50
C LEU A 326 -28.52 -15.42 -18.59
N ILE A 327 -27.36 -14.91 -18.29
CA ILE A 327 -27.05 -13.46 -18.40
C ILE A 327 -27.11 -13.04 -19.87
N HIS A 328 -26.57 -13.84 -20.78
CA HIS A 328 -26.56 -13.53 -22.21
C HIS A 328 -27.97 -13.55 -22.85
N ILE A 329 -28.91 -14.31 -22.28
CA ILE A 329 -30.31 -14.34 -22.74
C ILE A 329 -31.12 -13.14 -22.21
N SER A 330 -30.71 -12.56 -21.07
CA SER A 330 -31.42 -11.45 -20.42
C SER A 330 -31.01 -10.05 -20.87
N GLU A 331 -29.93 -9.91 -21.62
CA GLU A 331 -29.53 -8.63 -22.24
C GLU A 331 -29.96 -8.62 -23.72
N PRO A 332 -30.89 -7.71 -24.11
CA PRO A 332 -31.34 -7.58 -25.50
C PRO A 332 -30.28 -6.98 -26.43
#